data_c5baf0fd1336265c1c9c3b9677a426b5
#
_entry.id   c5baf0fd1336265c1c9c3b9677a426b5
#
_cell.length_a   1.000
_cell.length_b   1.000
_cell.length_c   1.000
_cell.angle_alpha   90.00
_cell.angle_beta   90.00
_cell.angle_gamma   90.00
#
_symmetry.space_group_name_H-M   'P 1'
#
loop_
_entity.id
_entity.type
_entity.pdbx_description
1 polymer ?
#
loop_
_entity_poly.entity_id
_entity_poly.type
_entity_poly.pdbx_seq_one_letter_code
_entity_poly.pdbx_strand_id
1 'polypeptide(L)'
;RIAFINKMDRTGANFAAAVESMRDRLGANPVPVQIPIGEEDRHVGVVDLVEMRAIVYEDELGQSFTVGEVPAELETAAQEAHHTLLDAIAVHDDELMETYLEDESAVTPEMIRRALRAGTLADAITPVLLGSAFKNKGVQPLLDAVVDYLPSPLDVPAVQGTDPKTEDEITRPASEEAPFAALVFKVMSDPFVGKLTYF
;
A
#
# COMPACT_ATOMS: atom_id res chain seq x y z
N ARG A 1 -2.25 -6.83 -2.08
CA ARG A 1 -0.80 -6.52 -2.10
C ARG A 1 -0.61 -5.02 -2.21
N ILE A 2 0.52 -4.51 -1.66
CA ILE A 2 1.04 -3.17 -1.95
C ILE A 2 2.51 -3.31 -2.37
N ALA A 3 3.03 -2.35 -3.10
CA ALA A 3 4.43 -2.32 -3.52
C ALA A 3 5.11 -1.05 -3.02
N PHE A 4 6.38 -1.16 -2.63
CA PHE A 4 7.22 -0.03 -2.25
C PHE A 4 8.48 -0.02 -3.10
N ILE A 5 8.61 0.98 -3.98
CA ILE A 5 9.81 1.18 -4.80
C ILE A 5 10.86 1.86 -3.95
N ASN A 6 11.78 1.04 -3.45
CA ASN A 6 12.81 1.44 -2.52
C ASN A 6 14.06 1.98 -3.21
N LYS A 7 14.92 2.64 -2.44
CA LYS A 7 16.23 3.17 -2.87
C LYS A 7 16.12 4.29 -3.91
N MET A 8 15.10 5.12 -3.80
CA MET A 8 14.91 6.26 -4.69
C MET A 8 16.03 7.31 -4.60
N ASP A 9 16.85 7.24 -3.55
CA ASP A 9 18.04 8.07 -3.32
C ASP A 9 19.32 7.57 -4.01
N ARG A 10 19.25 6.46 -4.76
CA ARG A 10 20.43 5.87 -5.41
C ARG A 10 20.56 6.33 -6.85
N THR A 11 21.81 6.45 -7.30
CA THR A 11 22.13 6.70 -8.71
C THR A 11 21.50 5.66 -9.62
N GLY A 12 20.79 6.08 -10.66
CA GLY A 12 20.05 5.22 -11.58
C GLY A 12 18.65 4.84 -11.09
N ALA A 13 18.18 5.39 -9.96
CA ALA A 13 16.81 5.18 -9.51
C ALA A 13 15.83 5.83 -10.50
N ASN A 14 14.86 5.04 -10.95
CA ASN A 14 13.82 5.49 -11.87
C ASN A 14 12.48 4.88 -11.49
N PHE A 15 11.58 5.70 -10.98
CA PHE A 15 10.27 5.27 -10.51
C PHE A 15 9.41 4.70 -11.65
N ALA A 16 9.31 5.43 -12.76
CA ALA A 16 8.48 5.02 -13.89
C ALA A 16 8.95 3.68 -14.49
N ALA A 17 10.26 3.50 -14.66
CA ALA A 17 10.82 2.24 -15.14
C ALA A 17 10.57 1.07 -14.18
N ALA A 18 10.57 1.32 -12.86
CA ALA A 18 10.25 0.30 -11.87
C ALA A 18 8.77 -0.11 -11.94
N VAL A 19 7.85 0.87 -12.07
CA VAL A 19 6.41 0.61 -12.25
C VAL A 19 6.16 -0.19 -13.54
N GLU A 20 6.80 0.18 -14.65
CA GLU A 20 6.66 -0.55 -15.92
C GLU A 20 7.20 -1.97 -15.82
N SER A 21 8.32 -2.17 -15.14
CA SER A 21 8.86 -3.50 -14.86
C SER A 21 7.90 -4.40 -14.08
N MET A 22 7.03 -3.84 -13.24
CA MET A 22 5.99 -4.61 -12.54
C MET A 22 4.93 -5.12 -13.53
N ARG A 23 4.56 -4.33 -14.55
CA ARG A 23 3.64 -4.76 -15.61
C ARG A 23 4.27 -5.85 -16.46
N ASP A 24 5.47 -5.58 -16.99
CA ASP A 24 6.12 -6.44 -17.97
C ASP A 24 6.57 -7.79 -17.41
N ARG A 25 7.14 -7.80 -16.19
CA ARG A 25 7.78 -8.99 -15.63
C ARG A 25 6.92 -9.74 -14.64
N LEU A 26 5.99 -9.07 -13.97
CA LEU A 26 5.16 -9.68 -12.94
C LEU A 26 3.70 -9.86 -13.38
N GLY A 27 3.31 -9.25 -14.51
CA GLY A 27 1.91 -9.23 -14.96
C GLY A 27 0.99 -8.55 -13.94
N ALA A 28 1.56 -7.67 -13.10
CA ALA A 28 0.80 -6.95 -12.09
C ALA A 28 0.07 -5.74 -12.71
N ASN A 29 -0.94 -5.26 -12.01
CA ASN A 29 -1.60 -3.98 -12.32
C ASN A 29 -1.16 -2.93 -11.27
N PRO A 30 0.03 -2.29 -11.44
CA PRO A 30 0.53 -1.31 -10.51
C PRO A 30 -0.21 0.02 -10.68
N VAL A 31 -0.68 0.55 -9.57
CA VAL A 31 -1.35 1.85 -9.50
C VAL A 31 -0.54 2.77 -8.59
N PRO A 32 0.27 3.69 -9.13
CA PRO A 32 0.99 4.67 -8.35
C PRO A 32 0.03 5.55 -7.53
N VAL A 33 0.27 5.63 -6.23
CA VAL A 33 -0.44 6.54 -5.32
C VAL A 33 0.43 7.71 -4.90
N GLN A 34 1.66 7.76 -5.40
CA GLN A 34 2.64 8.82 -5.14
C GLN A 34 3.52 9.04 -6.37
N ILE A 35 4.08 10.25 -6.49
CA ILE A 35 5.20 10.53 -7.40
C ILE A 35 6.38 11.10 -6.60
N PRO A 36 7.64 10.93 -7.06
CA PRO A 36 8.82 11.41 -6.33
C PRO A 36 8.98 12.93 -6.41
N ILE A 37 9.49 13.53 -5.33
CA ILE A 37 10.03 14.90 -5.32
C ILE A 37 11.54 14.78 -5.38
N GLY A 38 12.13 15.16 -6.52
CA GLY A 38 13.55 14.99 -6.82
C GLY A 38 13.91 13.57 -7.23
N GLU A 39 15.08 13.43 -7.80
CA GLU A 39 15.63 12.19 -8.32
C GLU A 39 16.98 11.87 -7.68
N GLU A 40 17.26 10.60 -7.47
CA GLU A 40 18.55 10.10 -6.96
C GLU A 40 18.94 10.78 -5.64
N ASP A 41 20.12 11.38 -5.57
CA ASP A 41 20.64 12.08 -4.39
C ASP A 41 19.83 13.33 -4.01
N ARG A 42 19.03 13.85 -4.95
CA ARG A 42 18.10 14.97 -4.74
C ARG A 42 16.70 14.52 -4.33
N HIS A 43 16.46 13.22 -4.13
CA HIS A 43 15.18 12.73 -3.65
C HIS A 43 14.92 13.22 -2.21
N VAL A 44 13.99 14.16 -2.08
CA VAL A 44 13.66 14.81 -0.80
C VAL A 44 12.29 14.43 -0.24
N GLY A 45 11.42 13.82 -1.05
CA GLY A 45 10.08 13.51 -0.62
C GLY A 45 9.19 12.90 -1.68
N VAL A 46 7.90 12.93 -1.44
CA VAL A 46 6.88 12.39 -2.32
C VAL A 46 5.70 13.36 -2.43
N VAL A 47 5.04 13.38 -3.58
CA VAL A 47 3.70 13.94 -3.71
C VAL A 47 2.72 12.78 -3.50
N ASP A 48 1.83 12.94 -2.54
CA ASP A 48 0.68 12.06 -2.31
C ASP A 48 -0.42 12.41 -3.30
N LEU A 49 -0.78 11.48 -4.16
CA LEU A 49 -1.79 11.67 -5.21
C LEU A 49 -3.21 11.54 -4.68
N VAL A 50 -3.42 10.95 -3.51
CA VAL A 50 -4.75 10.85 -2.89
C VAL A 50 -5.16 12.18 -2.27
N GLU A 51 -4.24 12.80 -1.53
CA GLU A 51 -4.45 14.08 -0.84
C GLU A 51 -4.06 15.30 -1.68
N MET A 52 -3.35 15.09 -2.81
CA MET A 52 -2.73 16.13 -3.62
C MET A 52 -1.85 17.08 -2.77
N ARG A 53 -0.96 16.49 -1.97
CA ARG A 53 -0.02 17.19 -1.07
C ARG A 53 1.38 16.67 -1.20
N ALA A 54 2.36 17.56 -0.95
CA ALA A 54 3.76 17.19 -0.85
C ALA A 54 4.12 16.79 0.58
N ILE A 55 4.89 15.72 0.72
CA ILE A 55 5.55 15.29 1.97
C ILE A 55 7.05 15.43 1.73
N VAL A 56 7.66 16.44 2.35
CA VAL A 56 9.08 16.78 2.17
C VAL A 56 9.84 16.51 3.46
N TYR A 57 10.89 15.71 3.38
CA TYR A 57 11.75 15.37 4.51
C TYR A 57 12.85 16.41 4.68
N GLU A 58 12.98 16.95 5.89
CA GLU A 58 13.89 18.06 6.21
C GLU A 58 15.28 17.60 6.64
N ASP A 59 15.40 16.35 7.06
CA ASP A 59 16.65 15.77 7.54
C ASP A 59 17.06 14.51 6.76
N GLU A 60 18.33 14.11 6.89
CA GLU A 60 18.86 12.93 6.19
C GLU A 60 18.35 11.61 6.74
N LEU A 61 17.80 11.58 7.96
CA LEU A 61 17.30 10.39 8.65
C LEU A 61 15.77 10.24 8.55
N GLY A 62 15.09 11.17 7.86
CA GLY A 62 13.65 11.13 7.66
C GLY A 62 12.83 11.17 8.96
N GLN A 63 13.35 11.81 10.00
CA GLN A 63 12.68 11.95 11.29
C GLN A 63 11.72 13.15 11.30
N SER A 64 12.10 14.21 10.57
CA SER A 64 11.32 15.43 10.42
C SER A 64 10.83 15.56 8.99
N PHE A 65 9.56 15.82 8.81
CA PHE A 65 8.99 16.13 7.51
C PHE A 65 7.89 17.16 7.62
N THR A 66 7.67 17.90 6.56
CA THR A 66 6.56 18.84 6.41
C THR A 66 5.58 18.33 5.36
N VAL A 67 4.29 18.61 5.60
CA VAL A 67 3.22 18.37 4.63
C VAL A 67 2.76 19.73 4.13
N GLY A 68 2.78 19.93 2.82
CA GLY A 68 2.47 21.21 2.20
C GLY A 68 1.82 21.06 0.83
N GLU A 69 1.73 22.16 0.11
CA GLU A 69 1.23 22.19 -1.26
C GLU A 69 2.19 21.48 -2.21
N VAL A 70 1.67 20.97 -3.33
CA VAL A 70 2.48 20.39 -4.40
C VAL A 70 3.41 21.47 -4.96
N PRO A 71 4.74 21.21 -5.11
CA PRO A 71 5.64 22.16 -5.73
C PRO A 71 5.18 22.57 -7.13
N ALA A 72 5.24 23.85 -7.47
CA ALA A 72 4.74 24.40 -8.74
C ALA A 72 5.30 23.69 -9.98
N GLU A 73 6.57 23.24 -9.92
CA GLU A 73 7.21 22.48 -10.99
C GLU A 73 6.68 21.06 -11.17
N LEU A 74 5.98 20.53 -10.16
CA LEU A 74 5.39 19.18 -10.19
C LEU A 74 3.86 19.20 -10.33
N GLU A 75 3.23 20.37 -10.30
CA GLU A 75 1.77 20.51 -10.28
C GLU A 75 1.10 19.81 -11.47
N THR A 76 1.61 20.05 -12.69
CA THR A 76 1.06 19.40 -13.89
C THR A 76 1.26 17.88 -13.85
N ALA A 77 2.45 17.43 -13.47
CA ALA A 77 2.73 16.00 -13.38
C ALA A 77 1.91 15.31 -12.29
N ALA A 78 1.66 15.99 -11.16
CA ALA A 78 0.82 15.49 -10.10
C ALA A 78 -0.65 15.40 -10.52
N GLN A 79 -1.17 16.39 -11.22
CA GLN A 79 -2.54 16.38 -11.76
C GLN A 79 -2.73 15.25 -12.79
N GLU A 80 -1.80 15.07 -13.73
CA GLU A 80 -1.84 13.97 -14.71
C GLU A 80 -1.77 12.60 -14.02
N ALA A 81 -0.93 12.46 -13.01
CA ALA A 81 -0.80 11.22 -12.24
C ALA A 81 -2.04 10.96 -11.38
N HIS A 82 -2.64 12.00 -10.78
CA HIS A 82 -3.90 11.91 -10.04
C HIS A 82 -5.05 11.46 -10.96
N HIS A 83 -5.19 12.06 -12.13
CA HIS A 83 -6.19 11.66 -13.12
C HIS A 83 -5.99 10.18 -13.53
N THR A 84 -4.74 9.76 -13.80
CA THR A 84 -4.42 8.37 -14.10
C THR A 84 -4.77 7.42 -12.95
N LEU A 85 -4.58 7.87 -11.70
CA LEU A 85 -5.00 7.14 -10.51
C LEU A 85 -6.53 6.96 -10.50
N LEU A 86 -7.31 8.03 -10.70
CA LEU A 86 -8.77 7.98 -10.73
C LEU A 86 -9.28 7.03 -11.82
N ASP A 87 -8.74 7.12 -13.04
CA ASP A 87 -9.08 6.19 -14.15
C ASP A 87 -8.86 4.72 -13.77
N ALA A 88 -7.76 4.45 -13.06
CA ALA A 88 -7.41 3.08 -12.68
C ALA A 88 -8.30 2.50 -11.58
N ILE A 89 -8.84 3.33 -10.69
CA ILE A 89 -9.56 2.86 -9.49
C ILE A 89 -11.08 3.05 -9.55
N ALA A 90 -11.59 3.93 -10.40
CA ALA A 90 -13.02 4.26 -10.45
C ALA A 90 -13.91 3.02 -10.65
N VAL A 91 -13.44 2.03 -11.41
CA VAL A 91 -14.15 0.77 -11.65
C VAL A 91 -14.36 -0.09 -10.38
N HIS A 92 -13.71 0.24 -9.28
CA HIS A 92 -13.78 -0.52 -8.02
C HIS A 92 -14.74 0.10 -6.99
N ASP A 93 -15.37 1.23 -7.31
CA ASP A 93 -16.30 1.91 -6.42
C ASP A 93 -17.34 2.69 -7.24
N ASP A 94 -18.60 2.29 -7.14
CA ASP A 94 -19.69 2.86 -7.95
C ASP A 94 -19.91 4.35 -7.67
N GLU A 95 -19.80 4.79 -6.40
CA GLU A 95 -19.98 6.20 -6.03
C GLU A 95 -18.82 7.05 -6.56
N LEU A 96 -17.58 6.55 -6.49
CA LEU A 96 -16.45 7.23 -7.11
C LEU A 96 -16.62 7.33 -8.62
N MET A 97 -17.03 6.25 -9.28
CA MET A 97 -17.24 6.23 -10.72
C MET A 97 -18.27 7.27 -11.15
N GLU A 98 -19.42 7.33 -10.46
CA GLU A 98 -20.50 8.27 -10.76
C GLU A 98 -20.04 9.71 -10.54
N THR A 99 -19.42 10.00 -9.39
CA THR A 99 -18.90 11.33 -9.05
C THR A 99 -17.81 11.78 -10.04
N TYR A 100 -16.88 10.90 -10.38
CA TYR A 100 -15.77 11.20 -11.30
C TYR A 100 -16.29 11.53 -12.72
N LEU A 101 -17.30 10.81 -13.20
CA LEU A 101 -17.91 11.07 -14.51
C LEU A 101 -18.74 12.36 -14.56
N GLU A 102 -19.34 12.76 -13.43
CA GLU A 102 -20.14 13.99 -13.36
C GLU A 102 -19.27 15.23 -13.11
N ASP A 103 -18.39 15.17 -12.13
CA ASP A 103 -17.49 16.26 -11.73
C ASP A 103 -16.27 15.74 -10.98
N GLU A 104 -15.12 15.64 -11.66
CA GLU A 104 -13.86 15.20 -11.07
C GLU A 104 -13.47 16.03 -9.82
N SER A 105 -13.82 17.32 -9.79
CA SER A 105 -13.49 18.17 -8.64
C SER A 105 -14.27 17.86 -7.35
N ALA A 106 -15.34 17.08 -7.47
CA ALA A 106 -16.14 16.61 -6.33
C ALA A 106 -15.61 15.30 -5.72
N VAL A 107 -14.61 14.67 -6.34
CA VAL A 107 -13.99 13.45 -5.81
C VAL A 107 -13.23 13.77 -4.53
N THR A 108 -13.50 13.02 -3.47
CA THR A 108 -12.86 13.20 -2.18
C THR A 108 -11.75 12.16 -1.92
N PRO A 109 -10.75 12.48 -1.09
CA PRO A 109 -9.72 11.50 -0.70
C PRO A 109 -10.29 10.22 -0.09
N GLU A 110 -11.42 10.30 0.60
CA GLU A 110 -12.10 9.14 1.20
C GLU A 110 -12.65 8.19 0.13
N MET A 111 -13.24 8.72 -0.94
CA MET A 111 -13.68 7.92 -2.09
C MET A 111 -12.51 7.21 -2.75
N ILE A 112 -11.39 7.91 -2.94
CA ILE A 112 -10.16 7.36 -3.51
C ILE A 112 -9.61 6.22 -2.64
N ARG A 113 -9.49 6.42 -1.32
CA ARG A 113 -9.03 5.37 -0.39
C ARG A 113 -9.94 4.15 -0.40
N ARG A 114 -11.25 4.35 -0.43
CA ARG A 114 -12.23 3.26 -0.48
C ARG A 114 -12.08 2.44 -1.76
N ALA A 115 -11.97 3.09 -2.91
CA ALA A 115 -11.77 2.43 -4.20
C ALA A 115 -10.41 1.70 -4.28
N LEU A 116 -9.32 2.33 -3.80
CA LEU A 116 -8.00 1.70 -3.69
C LEU A 116 -8.06 0.45 -2.82
N ARG A 117 -8.73 0.53 -1.65
CA ARG A 117 -8.92 -0.62 -0.78
C ARG A 117 -9.71 -1.73 -1.47
N ALA A 118 -10.84 -1.40 -2.08
CA ALA A 118 -11.68 -2.37 -2.77
C ALA A 118 -10.91 -3.10 -3.89
N GLY A 119 -10.20 -2.37 -4.75
CA GLY A 119 -9.37 -2.95 -5.80
C GLY A 119 -8.20 -3.79 -5.27
N THR A 120 -7.61 -3.39 -4.12
CA THR A 120 -6.52 -4.12 -3.46
C THR A 120 -7.02 -5.43 -2.84
N LEU A 121 -8.17 -5.41 -2.16
CA LEU A 121 -8.79 -6.59 -1.56
C LEU A 121 -9.24 -7.59 -2.63
N ALA A 122 -9.70 -7.11 -3.78
CA ALA A 122 -10.04 -7.94 -4.93
C ALA A 122 -8.81 -8.49 -5.68
N ASP A 123 -7.59 -8.14 -5.27
CA ASP A 123 -6.31 -8.45 -5.96
C ASP A 123 -6.29 -7.96 -7.43
N ALA A 124 -7.11 -6.94 -7.74
CA ALA A 124 -7.25 -6.37 -9.07
C ALA A 124 -6.19 -5.32 -9.38
N ILE A 125 -5.71 -4.63 -8.35
CA ILE A 125 -4.66 -3.61 -8.43
C ILE A 125 -3.58 -3.84 -7.37
N THR A 126 -2.44 -3.21 -7.57
CA THR A 126 -1.34 -3.14 -6.59
C THR A 126 -0.97 -1.68 -6.38
N PRO A 127 -1.42 -1.02 -5.30
CA PRO A 127 -0.98 0.33 -4.96
C PRO A 127 0.54 0.40 -4.85
N VAL A 128 1.15 1.41 -5.47
CA VAL A 128 2.60 1.58 -5.52
C VAL A 128 2.99 2.87 -4.81
N LEU A 129 3.83 2.71 -3.79
CA LEU A 129 4.48 3.80 -3.06
C LEU A 129 5.98 3.80 -3.36
N LEU A 130 6.65 4.85 -2.93
CA LEU A 130 8.07 5.00 -3.19
C LEU A 130 8.82 5.67 -2.02
N GLY A 131 10.15 5.50 -2.01
CA GLY A 131 10.99 6.18 -1.03
C GLY A 131 12.38 5.58 -0.88
N SER A 132 13.03 5.90 0.24
CA SER A 132 14.29 5.34 0.68
C SER A 132 14.15 4.86 2.13
N ALA A 133 13.96 3.55 2.30
CA ALA A 133 13.78 2.96 3.62
C ALA A 133 15.01 3.16 4.52
N PHE A 134 16.23 3.14 3.94
CA PHE A 134 17.46 3.39 4.70
C PHE A 134 17.52 4.81 5.27
N LYS A 135 16.98 5.79 4.53
CA LYS A 135 16.86 7.19 4.96
C LYS A 135 15.52 7.50 5.62
N ASN A 136 14.72 6.48 5.91
CA ASN A 136 13.37 6.61 6.48
C ASN A 136 12.44 7.57 5.71
N LYS A 137 12.70 7.82 4.44
CA LYS A 137 11.87 8.68 3.57
C LYS A 137 10.79 7.84 2.88
N GLY A 138 9.52 8.23 3.01
CA GLY A 138 8.36 7.53 2.46
C GLY A 138 7.88 6.32 3.29
N VAL A 139 8.49 6.05 4.46
CA VAL A 139 8.12 4.90 5.30
C VAL A 139 6.82 5.16 6.05
N GLN A 140 6.59 6.39 6.53
CA GLN A 140 5.37 6.74 7.25
C GLN A 140 4.13 6.57 6.34
N PRO A 141 4.08 7.14 5.12
CA PRO A 141 2.97 6.90 4.18
C PRO A 141 2.80 5.42 3.80
N LEU A 142 3.88 4.64 3.77
CA LEU A 142 3.78 3.19 3.55
C LEU A 142 3.06 2.49 4.69
N LEU A 143 3.33 2.87 5.95
CA LEU A 143 2.65 2.29 7.11
C LEU A 143 1.16 2.67 7.13
N ASP A 144 0.84 3.91 6.76
CA ASP A 144 -0.56 4.34 6.60
C ASP A 144 -1.26 3.52 5.50
N ALA A 145 -0.61 3.33 4.35
CA ALA A 145 -1.14 2.51 3.26
C ALA A 145 -1.35 1.03 3.64
N VAL A 146 -0.55 0.48 4.55
CA VAL A 146 -0.78 -0.87 5.11
C VAL A 146 -2.11 -0.92 5.85
N VAL A 147 -2.40 0.11 6.66
CA VAL A 147 -3.66 0.21 7.42
C VAL A 147 -4.84 0.46 6.49
N ASP A 148 -4.67 1.35 5.50
CA ASP A 148 -5.76 1.79 4.64
C ASP A 148 -6.14 0.73 3.59
N TYR A 149 -5.16 0.03 2.99
CA TYR A 149 -5.41 -0.77 1.80
C TYR A 149 -5.29 -2.28 1.99
N LEU A 150 -4.55 -2.76 2.99
CA LEU A 150 -4.42 -4.21 3.17
C LEU A 150 -5.58 -4.80 3.99
N PRO A 151 -5.91 -6.09 3.77
CA PRO A 151 -6.99 -6.74 4.50
C PRO A 151 -6.65 -6.87 5.99
N SER A 152 -7.63 -6.56 6.82
CA SER A 152 -7.63 -6.93 8.23
C SER A 152 -8.08 -8.39 8.40
N PRO A 153 -7.91 -8.99 9.58
CA PRO A 153 -8.48 -10.32 9.85
C PRO A 153 -10.01 -10.41 9.65
N LEU A 154 -10.72 -9.29 9.70
CA LEU A 154 -12.17 -9.22 9.46
C LEU A 154 -12.55 -9.21 7.99
N ASP A 155 -11.63 -8.84 7.10
CA ASP A 155 -11.84 -8.80 5.66
C ASP A 155 -11.60 -10.17 4.99
N VAL A 156 -11.04 -11.14 5.73
CA VAL A 156 -10.75 -12.46 5.21
C VAL A 156 -11.78 -13.48 5.71
N PRO A 157 -12.07 -14.54 4.92
CA PRO A 157 -12.98 -15.60 5.37
C PRO A 157 -12.48 -16.25 6.66
N ALA A 158 -13.44 -16.74 7.47
CA ALA A 158 -13.11 -17.51 8.66
C ALA A 158 -12.23 -18.72 8.30
N VAL A 159 -11.25 -19.02 9.16
CA VAL A 159 -10.33 -20.15 8.97
C VAL A 159 -11.12 -21.46 9.07
N GLN A 160 -10.95 -22.32 8.07
CA GLN A 160 -11.54 -23.66 8.05
C GLN A 160 -10.47 -24.70 8.38
N GLY A 161 -10.84 -25.70 9.13
CA GLY A 161 -9.99 -26.81 9.52
C GLY A 161 -10.81 -28.04 9.83
N THR A 162 -10.15 -29.16 10.16
CA THR A 162 -10.78 -30.42 10.50
C THR A 162 -10.38 -30.84 11.91
N ASP A 163 -11.31 -31.27 12.73
CA ASP A 163 -11.01 -31.87 14.02
C ASP A 163 -10.31 -33.24 13.81
N PRO A 164 -9.09 -33.41 14.30
CA PRO A 164 -8.34 -34.67 14.06
C PRO A 164 -8.94 -35.90 14.76
N LYS A 165 -9.91 -35.72 15.66
CA LYS A 165 -10.54 -36.83 16.38
C LYS A 165 -11.89 -37.23 15.80
N THR A 166 -12.68 -36.25 15.35
CA THR A 166 -14.04 -36.49 14.84
C THR A 166 -14.14 -36.42 13.34
N GLU A 167 -13.12 -35.85 12.67
CA GLU A 167 -13.07 -35.55 11.25
C GLU A 167 -14.12 -34.50 10.80
N ASP A 168 -14.77 -33.84 11.78
CA ASP A 168 -15.73 -32.77 11.49
C ASP A 168 -15.02 -31.49 11.00
N GLU A 169 -15.67 -30.79 10.09
CA GLU A 169 -15.23 -29.46 9.67
C GLU A 169 -15.46 -28.44 10.79
N ILE A 170 -14.42 -27.68 11.11
CA ILE A 170 -14.44 -26.63 12.11
C ILE A 170 -14.14 -25.29 11.45
N THR A 171 -14.94 -24.28 11.75
CA THR A 171 -14.73 -22.90 11.33
C THR A 171 -14.34 -22.03 12.51
N ARG A 172 -13.34 -21.16 12.30
CA ARG A 172 -12.89 -20.17 13.29
C ARG A 172 -12.97 -18.77 12.72
N PRO A 173 -13.97 -17.96 13.12
CA PRO A 173 -14.07 -16.57 12.75
C PRO A 173 -12.99 -15.73 13.47
N ALA A 174 -12.64 -14.59 12.89
CA ALA A 174 -11.79 -13.57 13.51
C ALA A 174 -12.61 -12.82 14.58
N SER A 175 -12.71 -13.39 15.79
CA SER A 175 -13.47 -12.84 16.91
C SER A 175 -12.72 -13.09 18.20
N GLU A 176 -12.69 -12.10 19.10
CA GLU A 176 -12.09 -12.23 20.43
C GLU A 176 -12.83 -13.25 21.31
N GLU A 177 -14.10 -13.52 21.02
CA GLU A 177 -14.92 -14.50 21.74
C GLU A 177 -14.76 -15.93 21.22
N ALA A 178 -14.14 -16.08 20.01
CA ALA A 178 -13.91 -17.40 19.43
C ALA A 178 -12.77 -18.13 20.13
N PRO A 179 -12.80 -19.49 20.18
CA PRO A 179 -11.66 -20.25 20.67
C PRO A 179 -10.39 -19.92 19.89
N PHE A 180 -9.27 -19.80 20.60
CA PHE A 180 -7.98 -19.50 19.98
C PHE A 180 -7.65 -20.51 18.88
N ALA A 181 -7.19 -20.00 17.75
CA ALA A 181 -6.69 -20.78 16.62
C ALA A 181 -5.52 -20.06 15.98
N ALA A 182 -4.48 -20.80 15.61
CA ALA A 182 -3.31 -20.24 14.94
C ALA A 182 -2.72 -21.26 13.97
N LEU A 183 -2.10 -20.75 12.90
CA LEU A 183 -1.34 -21.56 11.96
C LEU A 183 0.11 -21.65 12.44
N VAL A 184 0.57 -22.85 12.77
CA VAL A 184 1.98 -23.12 13.05
C VAL A 184 2.73 -23.18 11.71
N PHE A 185 3.67 -22.25 11.51
CA PHE A 185 4.43 -22.17 10.25
C PHE A 185 5.92 -22.54 10.42
N LYS A 186 6.43 -22.64 11.66
CA LYS A 186 7.82 -23.00 11.91
C LYS A 186 7.98 -23.64 13.28
N VAL A 187 8.80 -24.70 13.34
CA VAL A 187 9.29 -25.30 14.58
C VAL A 187 10.82 -25.27 14.55
N MET A 188 11.44 -24.76 15.61
CA MET A 188 12.90 -24.72 15.79
C MET A 188 13.28 -25.42 17.08
N SER A 189 14.47 -26.03 17.12
CA SER A 189 15.08 -26.50 18.34
C SER A 189 16.09 -25.46 18.84
N ASP A 190 15.87 -24.97 20.04
CA ASP A 190 16.78 -24.06 20.73
C ASP A 190 17.55 -24.85 21.82
N PRO A 191 18.88 -24.72 21.94
CA PRO A 191 19.68 -25.48 22.93
C PRO A 191 19.30 -25.17 24.37
N PHE A 192 18.71 -24.00 24.65
CA PHE A 192 18.42 -23.55 26.01
C PHE A 192 16.96 -23.69 26.41
N VAL A 193 16.05 -23.45 25.43
CA VAL A 193 14.59 -23.40 25.67
C VAL A 193 13.86 -24.63 25.13
N GLY A 194 14.56 -25.47 24.36
CA GLY A 194 13.96 -26.66 23.76
C GLY A 194 13.26 -26.38 22.45
N LYS A 195 12.06 -26.95 22.22
CA LYS A 195 11.29 -26.72 21.00
C LYS A 195 10.52 -25.41 21.07
N LEU A 196 10.80 -24.51 20.12
CA LEU A 196 10.06 -23.28 19.90
C LEU A 196 9.11 -23.47 18.69
N THR A 197 7.86 -23.20 18.91
CA THR A 197 6.81 -23.27 17.88
C THR A 197 6.35 -21.86 17.57
N TYR A 198 6.51 -21.47 16.31
CA TYR A 198 6.10 -20.15 15.82
C TYR A 198 4.73 -20.25 15.14
N PHE A 199 3.82 -19.34 15.50
CA PHE A 199 2.47 -19.22 14.98
C PHE A 199 2.04 -17.77 14.83
#